data_83ba8acd7a7fda05bc276df3652e4def
#
_entry.id   83ba8acd7a7fda05bc276df3652e4def
#
_cell.length_a   1.000
_cell.length_b   1.000
_cell.length_c   1.000
_cell.angle_alpha   90.00
_cell.angle_beta   90.00
_cell.angle_gamma   90.00
#
_symmetry.space_group_name_H-M   'P 1'
#
loop_
_entity.id
_entity.type
_entity.pdbx_description
1 polymer ?
#
loop_
_entity_poly.entity_id
_entity_poly.type
_entity_poly.pdbx_seq_one_letter_code
_entity_poly.pdbx_strand_id
1 'polypeptide(L)'
;LIPDRMERLSVSFLVDEMRRVPGGCGANIAYGLALLGERPLLLATAGSDAADYRVWLGRYGVDVSGLQIHEDVFTASFFVSTDRDQNQLASFYTGAMARARDLPLSGAAARDVALVVISPNDPRAMAQYAAECRELAIPFLYDPSQQVARLSGEELLAGLEGAFLLIANEYEFGILHQKTGLSREDLEARVPVLVITHGEQGSLISVAGSPGRVRHEVPAAALERPAIDPTGVGDAYRAGLVRGIRIGAPWEVAGRIGSVAAALCLESLGPQPARYAAEEFLARYARSFEDEPLLERLFSEDAAAG
;
A
#
# COMPACT_ATOMS: atom_id res chain seq x y z
N LEU A 1 0.82 23.83 -22.68
CA LEU A 1 2.22 24.30 -22.73
C LEU A 1 2.67 24.34 -24.18
N ILE A 2 3.15 25.49 -24.65
CA ILE A 2 3.65 25.69 -26.00
C ILE A 2 5.12 25.28 -26.01
N PRO A 3 5.54 24.19 -26.72
CA PRO A 3 6.88 23.61 -26.63
C PRO A 3 8.01 24.62 -26.88
N ASP A 4 7.83 25.54 -27.82
CA ASP A 4 8.87 26.49 -28.25
C ASP A 4 9.15 27.64 -27.27
N ARG A 5 8.49 27.69 -26.10
CA ARG A 5 8.69 28.70 -25.05
C ARG A 5 9.17 28.13 -23.72
N MET A 6 9.68 26.91 -23.70
CA MET A 6 10.09 26.24 -22.46
C MET A 6 11.48 26.66 -21.93
N GLU A 7 12.23 27.50 -22.63
CA GLU A 7 13.58 27.92 -22.17
C GLU A 7 13.57 28.79 -20.89
N ARG A 8 12.45 29.43 -20.56
CA ARG A 8 12.26 30.14 -19.27
C ARG A 8 10.77 30.13 -18.90
N LEU A 9 10.37 29.11 -18.18
CA LEU A 9 8.99 29.01 -17.66
C LEU A 9 8.88 29.72 -16.30
N SER A 10 8.15 30.82 -16.27
CA SER A 10 7.56 31.38 -15.05
C SER A 10 6.04 31.32 -15.19
N VAL A 11 5.42 30.31 -14.55
CA VAL A 11 3.97 30.11 -14.64
C VAL A 11 3.38 30.21 -13.24
N SER A 12 2.35 31.02 -13.10
CA SER A 12 1.55 31.13 -11.88
C SER A 12 0.12 30.69 -12.17
N PHE A 13 -0.40 29.85 -11.31
CA PHE A 13 -1.79 29.40 -11.38
C PHE A 13 -2.56 29.97 -10.18
N LEU A 14 -3.72 30.54 -10.44
CA LEU A 14 -4.71 30.81 -9.41
C LEU A 14 -5.51 29.53 -9.21
N VAL A 15 -5.63 29.08 -7.97
CA VAL A 15 -6.45 27.92 -7.61
C VAL A 15 -7.63 28.37 -6.77
N ASP A 16 -8.82 27.88 -7.10
CA ASP A 16 -10.07 28.25 -6.43
C ASP A 16 -10.23 27.48 -5.11
N GLU A 17 -9.65 26.28 -5.02
CA GLU A 17 -9.78 25.40 -3.87
C GLU A 17 -8.46 24.69 -3.59
N MET A 18 -8.10 24.54 -2.32
CA MET A 18 -6.98 23.72 -1.87
C MET A 18 -7.46 22.78 -0.75
N ARG A 19 -7.13 21.50 -0.90
CA ARG A 19 -7.42 20.48 0.12
C ARG A 19 -6.13 19.84 0.57
N ARG A 20 -6.01 19.63 1.88
CA ARG A 20 -4.96 18.81 2.49
C ARG A 20 -5.61 17.54 3.02
N VAL A 21 -5.13 16.40 2.56
CA VAL A 21 -5.60 15.08 2.99
C VAL A 21 -4.46 14.27 3.58
N PRO A 22 -4.74 13.40 4.57
CA PRO A 22 -3.76 12.42 5.06
C PRO A 22 -3.26 11.55 3.91
N GLY A 23 -2.01 11.05 4.01
CA GLY A 23 -1.44 10.21 2.95
C GLY A 23 -0.17 9.50 3.38
N GLY A 24 0.50 8.92 2.38
CA GLY A 24 1.67 8.06 2.54
C GLY A 24 1.30 6.58 2.51
N CYS A 25 1.83 5.83 1.53
CA CYS A 25 1.41 4.44 1.27
C CYS A 25 1.47 3.56 2.53
N GLY A 26 2.57 3.56 3.27
CA GLY A 26 2.68 2.79 4.52
C GLY A 26 1.65 3.19 5.58
N ALA A 27 1.39 4.49 5.73
CA ALA A 27 0.40 4.99 6.66
C ALA A 27 -1.04 4.68 6.21
N ASN A 28 -1.32 4.71 4.90
CA ASN A 28 -2.62 4.34 4.34
C ASN A 28 -2.90 2.84 4.55
N ILE A 29 -1.89 1.98 4.32
CA ILE A 29 -2.00 0.53 4.56
C ILE A 29 -2.22 0.27 6.06
N ALA A 30 -1.45 0.91 6.93
CA ALA A 30 -1.60 0.78 8.37
C ALA A 30 -2.99 1.26 8.84
N TYR A 31 -3.47 2.39 8.33
CA TYR A 31 -4.82 2.88 8.59
C TYR A 31 -5.89 1.87 8.15
N GLY A 32 -5.79 1.34 6.94
CA GLY A 32 -6.71 0.33 6.42
C GLY A 32 -6.71 -0.96 7.24
N LEU A 33 -5.54 -1.44 7.67
CA LEU A 33 -5.40 -2.59 8.57
C LEU A 33 -6.08 -2.33 9.93
N ALA A 34 -5.90 -1.14 10.49
CA ALA A 34 -6.52 -0.77 11.75
C ALA A 34 -8.06 -0.71 11.63
N LEU A 35 -8.60 -0.23 10.50
CA LEU A 35 -10.04 -0.29 10.23
C LEU A 35 -10.58 -1.73 10.19
N LEU A 36 -9.74 -2.68 9.78
CA LEU A 36 -10.06 -4.11 9.72
C LEU A 36 -9.70 -4.88 11.00
N GLY A 37 -9.45 -4.19 12.11
CA GLY A 37 -9.24 -4.77 13.43
C GLY A 37 -7.81 -5.22 13.75
N GLU A 38 -6.81 -4.92 12.88
CA GLU A 38 -5.40 -5.14 13.21
C GLU A 38 -4.82 -4.00 14.06
N ARG A 39 -3.66 -4.26 14.66
CA ARG A 39 -2.85 -3.25 15.37
C ARG A 39 -1.49 -3.08 14.68
N PRO A 40 -1.44 -2.47 13.49
CA PRO A 40 -0.21 -2.33 12.73
C PRO A 40 0.74 -1.33 13.40
N LEU A 41 2.03 -1.69 13.48
CA LEU A 41 3.09 -0.77 13.82
C LEU A 41 3.53 -0.02 12.55
N LEU A 42 3.44 1.30 12.59
CA LEU A 42 3.95 2.14 11.51
C LEU A 42 5.40 2.52 11.75
N LEU A 43 6.32 1.91 11.00
CA LEU A 43 7.73 2.28 10.95
C LEU A 43 7.93 3.30 9.82
N ALA A 44 8.06 4.56 10.16
CA ALA A 44 8.17 5.64 9.18
C ALA A 44 8.84 6.88 9.75
N THR A 45 9.15 7.84 8.88
CA THR A 45 9.68 9.16 9.26
C THR A 45 8.72 10.25 8.83
N ALA A 46 8.56 11.27 9.67
CA ALA A 46 7.73 12.44 9.39
C ALA A 46 8.42 13.72 9.87
N GLY A 47 7.94 14.86 9.40
CA GLY A 47 8.50 16.16 9.73
C GLY A 47 7.78 16.87 10.87
N SER A 48 8.22 18.12 11.15
CA SER A 48 7.69 18.98 12.20
C SER A 48 6.19 19.27 12.09
N ASP A 49 5.60 19.08 10.91
CA ASP A 49 4.18 19.30 10.60
C ASP A 49 3.29 18.08 10.82
N ALA A 50 3.81 16.98 11.40
CA ALA A 50 3.10 15.71 11.50
C ALA A 50 2.34 15.48 12.82
N ALA A 51 2.35 16.42 13.76
CA ALA A 51 1.78 16.24 15.11
C ALA A 51 0.31 15.80 15.06
N ASP A 52 -0.52 16.51 14.31
CA ASP A 52 -1.95 16.21 14.19
C ASP A 52 -2.18 14.88 13.46
N TYR A 53 -1.34 14.58 12.46
CA TYR A 53 -1.43 13.33 11.70
C TYR A 53 -1.05 12.11 12.56
N ARG A 54 -0.03 12.24 13.41
CA ARG A 54 0.32 11.21 14.40
C ARG A 54 -0.84 10.92 15.35
N VAL A 55 -1.49 11.97 15.85
CA VAL A 55 -2.69 11.83 16.71
C VAL A 55 -3.84 11.17 15.93
N TRP A 56 -4.06 11.57 14.69
CA TRP A 56 -5.06 10.97 13.82
C TRP A 56 -4.86 9.46 13.68
N LEU A 57 -3.70 9.00 13.24
CA LEU A 57 -3.40 7.58 13.07
C LEU A 57 -3.58 6.79 14.37
N GLY A 58 -3.10 7.32 15.50
CA GLY A 58 -3.25 6.68 16.81
C GLY A 58 -4.71 6.52 17.25
N ARG A 59 -5.59 7.49 16.94
CA ARG A 59 -7.04 7.39 17.21
C ARG A 59 -7.73 6.27 16.43
N TYR A 60 -7.19 5.92 15.28
CA TYR A 60 -7.72 4.83 14.46
C TYR A 60 -7.08 3.48 14.75
N GLY A 61 -6.19 3.38 15.74
CA GLY A 61 -5.63 2.11 16.20
C GLY A 61 -4.27 1.75 15.59
N VAL A 62 -3.65 2.66 14.84
CA VAL A 62 -2.27 2.47 14.35
C VAL A 62 -1.29 2.70 15.50
N ASP A 63 -0.39 1.77 15.74
CA ASP A 63 0.74 1.99 16.63
C ASP A 63 1.76 2.91 15.96
N VAL A 64 1.83 4.13 16.48
CA VAL A 64 2.72 5.19 15.97
C VAL A 64 4.03 5.30 16.75
N SER A 65 4.37 4.31 17.58
CA SER A 65 5.63 4.31 18.34
C SER A 65 6.87 4.21 17.46
N GLY A 66 6.72 3.62 16.26
CA GLY A 66 7.75 3.56 15.23
C GLY A 66 7.83 4.80 14.32
N LEU A 67 6.94 5.79 14.50
CA LEU A 67 6.96 7.03 13.71
C LEU A 67 7.97 8.02 14.29
N GLN A 68 9.11 8.18 13.62
CA GLN A 68 10.16 9.12 14.02
C GLN A 68 9.90 10.52 13.43
N ILE A 69 9.88 11.53 14.31
CA ILE A 69 9.69 12.94 13.92
C ILE A 69 11.04 13.64 13.77
N HIS A 70 11.24 14.33 12.65
CA HIS A 70 12.39 15.16 12.35
C HIS A 70 11.97 16.63 12.31
N GLU A 71 12.36 17.40 13.33
CA GLU A 71 11.92 18.79 13.52
C GLU A 71 12.55 19.77 12.53
N ASP A 72 13.62 19.38 11.83
CA ASP A 72 14.37 20.20 10.89
C ASP A 72 13.83 20.17 9.45
N VAL A 73 12.83 19.33 9.18
CA VAL A 73 12.25 19.15 7.83
C VAL A 73 10.72 19.01 7.91
N PHE A 74 10.04 19.17 6.78
CA PHE A 74 8.61 18.84 6.67
C PHE A 74 8.41 17.39 6.26
N THR A 75 7.21 16.88 6.53
CA THR A 75 6.75 15.56 6.07
C THR A 75 6.75 15.49 4.56
N ALA A 76 7.04 14.31 4.01
CA ALA A 76 6.91 14.04 2.58
C ALA A 76 5.50 14.43 2.09
N SER A 77 5.45 15.17 0.98
CA SER A 77 4.19 15.75 0.51
C SER A 77 4.06 15.63 -1.00
N PHE A 78 2.90 15.19 -1.45
CA PHE A 78 2.52 15.15 -2.85
C PHE A 78 1.59 16.33 -3.14
N PHE A 79 2.02 17.20 -4.05
CA PHE A 79 1.24 18.34 -4.51
C PHE A 79 0.73 18.04 -5.90
N VAL A 80 -0.55 18.22 -6.11
CA VAL A 80 -1.17 18.08 -7.43
C VAL A 80 -2.10 19.25 -7.70
N SER A 81 -1.92 19.87 -8.84
CA SER A 81 -2.85 20.86 -9.37
C SER A 81 -3.59 20.21 -10.53
N THR A 82 -4.92 20.17 -10.44
CA THR A 82 -5.80 19.58 -11.46
C THR A 82 -6.59 20.70 -12.11
N ASP A 83 -6.56 20.79 -13.44
CA ASP A 83 -7.39 21.74 -14.19
C ASP A 83 -8.80 21.19 -14.44
N ARG A 84 -9.64 22.01 -15.09
CA ARG A 84 -11.04 21.64 -15.39
C ARG A 84 -11.16 20.49 -16.39
N ASP A 85 -10.12 20.25 -17.17
CA ASP A 85 -10.04 19.18 -18.17
C ASP A 85 -9.36 17.91 -17.58
N GLN A 86 -9.16 17.86 -16.25
CA GLN A 86 -8.53 16.76 -15.51
C GLN A 86 -7.05 16.57 -15.83
N ASN A 87 -6.36 17.54 -16.46
CA ASN A 87 -4.92 17.50 -16.58
C ASN A 87 -4.28 17.79 -15.23
N GLN A 88 -3.20 17.09 -14.92
CA GLN A 88 -2.52 17.20 -13.63
C GLN A 88 -1.09 17.68 -13.78
N LEU A 89 -0.72 18.65 -12.96
CA LEU A 89 0.66 19.01 -12.69
C LEU A 89 1.02 18.55 -11.27
N ALA A 90 1.89 17.57 -11.18
CA ALA A 90 2.26 16.96 -9.90
C ALA A 90 3.71 17.24 -9.53
N SER A 91 3.96 17.43 -8.23
CA SER A 91 5.29 17.48 -7.65
C SER A 91 5.34 16.74 -6.32
N PHE A 92 6.47 16.14 -6.01
CA PHE A 92 6.68 15.39 -4.79
C PHE A 92 7.88 15.94 -4.01
N TYR A 93 7.61 16.36 -2.78
CA TYR A 93 8.62 16.74 -1.81
C TYR A 93 8.95 15.54 -0.93
N THR A 94 10.19 15.10 -0.96
CA THR A 94 10.63 13.90 -0.22
C THR A 94 10.72 14.13 1.30
N GLY A 95 11.11 15.35 1.73
CA GLY A 95 11.17 15.74 3.13
C GLY A 95 11.77 14.69 4.06
N ALA A 96 11.11 14.45 5.17
CA ALA A 96 11.52 13.47 6.16
C ALA A 96 11.65 12.04 5.62
N MET A 97 10.99 11.67 4.51
CA MET A 97 11.13 10.33 3.90
C MET A 97 12.60 10.02 3.57
N ALA A 98 13.42 11.02 3.24
CA ALA A 98 14.84 10.83 2.98
C ALA A 98 15.64 10.37 4.22
N ARG A 99 15.08 10.48 5.43
CA ARG A 99 15.69 10.01 6.68
C ARG A 99 15.30 8.56 7.03
N ALA A 100 14.40 7.94 6.29
CA ALA A 100 13.96 6.56 6.54
C ALA A 100 15.10 5.55 6.48
N ARG A 101 16.18 5.85 5.72
CA ARG A 101 17.40 5.04 5.65
C ARG A 101 18.16 4.95 6.99
N ASP A 102 17.90 5.87 7.92
CA ASP A 102 18.52 5.92 9.22
C ASP A 102 17.63 5.28 10.31
N LEU A 103 16.48 4.72 9.92
CA LEU A 103 15.49 4.09 10.78
C LEU A 103 15.45 2.57 10.53
N PRO A 104 16.21 1.76 11.28
CA PRO A 104 16.25 0.30 11.06
C PRO A 104 15.02 -0.42 11.60
N LEU A 105 14.72 -1.59 11.03
CA LEU A 105 13.72 -2.54 11.54
C LEU A 105 14.28 -3.34 12.73
N SER A 106 14.97 -2.74 13.67
CA SER A 106 15.65 -3.41 14.77
C SER A 106 14.99 -3.18 16.14
N GLY A 107 15.39 -3.95 17.13
CA GLY A 107 14.96 -3.77 18.52
C GLY A 107 13.51 -4.18 18.77
N ALA A 108 12.73 -3.30 19.43
CA ALA A 108 11.35 -3.58 19.79
C ALA A 108 10.42 -3.70 18.57
N ALA A 109 10.73 -2.99 17.47
CA ALA A 109 9.95 -3.02 16.25
C ALA A 109 10.01 -4.39 15.52
N ALA A 110 11.03 -5.21 15.77
CA ALA A 110 11.19 -6.53 15.15
C ALA A 110 10.65 -7.69 16.01
N ARG A 111 10.21 -7.40 17.25
CA ARG A 111 9.68 -8.45 18.13
C ARG A 111 8.21 -8.69 17.81
N ASP A 112 7.85 -9.97 17.72
CA ASP A 112 6.47 -10.43 17.51
C ASP A 112 5.82 -9.90 16.20
N VAL A 113 6.65 -9.57 15.20
CA VAL A 113 6.17 -9.16 13.87
C VAL A 113 5.90 -10.39 13.02
N ALA A 114 4.67 -10.58 12.63
CA ALA A 114 4.26 -11.71 11.78
C ALA A 114 4.51 -11.47 10.28
N LEU A 115 4.43 -10.22 9.84
CA LEU A 115 4.61 -9.81 8.44
C LEU A 115 5.05 -8.35 8.38
N VAL A 116 6.02 -8.04 7.55
CA VAL A 116 6.40 -6.66 7.22
C VAL A 116 5.84 -6.29 5.84
N VAL A 117 5.27 -5.11 5.71
CA VAL A 117 4.89 -4.53 4.42
C VAL A 117 5.90 -3.45 4.06
N ILE A 118 6.75 -3.72 3.08
CA ILE A 118 7.71 -2.75 2.53
C ILE A 118 7.00 -2.01 1.39
N SER A 119 6.41 -0.87 1.73
CA SER A 119 5.72 0.03 0.80
C SER A 119 6.66 1.13 0.28
N PRO A 120 6.26 1.94 -0.73
CA PRO A 120 7.09 3.00 -1.28
C PRO A 120 7.72 3.91 -0.23
N ASN A 121 9.04 4.00 -0.23
CA ASN A 121 9.83 4.80 0.69
C ASN A 121 11.13 5.25 0.00
N ASP A 122 12.07 5.82 0.74
CA ASP A 122 13.45 6.03 0.26
C ASP A 122 14.01 4.70 -0.28
N PRO A 123 14.59 4.66 -1.49
CA PRO A 123 15.09 3.43 -2.09
C PRO A 123 16.07 2.65 -1.21
N ARG A 124 16.95 3.37 -0.48
CA ARG A 124 17.93 2.73 0.41
C ARG A 124 17.25 2.13 1.64
N ALA A 125 16.23 2.80 2.18
CA ALA A 125 15.43 2.26 3.28
C ALA A 125 14.69 0.99 2.85
N MET A 126 14.09 0.98 1.65
CA MET A 126 13.41 -0.22 1.14
C MET A 126 14.37 -1.42 1.00
N ALA A 127 15.56 -1.20 0.44
CA ALA A 127 16.59 -2.23 0.33
C ALA A 127 17.07 -2.72 1.70
N GLN A 128 17.28 -1.80 2.64
CA GLN A 128 17.66 -2.12 4.01
C GLN A 128 16.59 -2.96 4.72
N TYR A 129 15.31 -2.57 4.66
CA TYR A 129 14.23 -3.34 5.28
C TYR A 129 14.10 -4.75 4.70
N ALA A 130 14.28 -4.91 3.38
CA ALA A 130 14.30 -6.23 2.76
C ALA A 130 15.46 -7.09 3.28
N ALA A 131 16.67 -6.51 3.43
CA ALA A 131 17.82 -7.20 3.99
C ALA A 131 17.60 -7.58 5.47
N GLU A 132 17.12 -6.64 6.29
CA GLU A 132 16.81 -6.87 7.71
C GLU A 132 15.72 -7.93 7.90
N CYS A 133 14.68 -7.94 7.07
CA CYS A 133 13.66 -9.00 7.10
C CYS A 133 14.26 -10.38 6.83
N ARG A 134 15.19 -10.50 5.87
CA ARG A 134 15.90 -11.76 5.59
C ARG A 134 16.77 -12.20 6.77
N GLU A 135 17.54 -11.29 7.35
CA GLU A 135 18.41 -11.56 8.50
C GLU A 135 17.63 -12.00 9.73
N LEU A 136 16.45 -11.40 9.94
CA LEU A 136 15.57 -11.70 11.08
C LEU A 136 14.60 -12.86 10.81
N ALA A 137 14.62 -13.42 9.59
CA ALA A 137 13.68 -14.46 9.12
C ALA A 137 12.20 -14.01 9.26
N ILE A 138 11.91 -12.73 9.06
CA ILE A 138 10.55 -12.18 9.07
C ILE A 138 10.03 -12.19 7.64
N PRO A 139 8.87 -12.82 7.37
CA PRO A 139 8.24 -12.75 6.04
C PRO A 139 7.87 -11.30 5.70
N PHE A 140 8.05 -10.92 4.44
CA PHE A 140 7.70 -9.58 4.01
C PHE A 140 6.99 -9.55 2.65
N LEU A 141 6.08 -8.61 2.53
CA LEU A 141 5.45 -8.20 1.29
C LEU A 141 6.28 -7.05 0.69
N TYR A 142 6.73 -7.22 -0.54
CA TYR A 142 7.43 -6.18 -1.28
C TYR A 142 6.48 -5.47 -2.23
N ASP A 143 6.27 -4.18 -2.00
CA ASP A 143 5.42 -3.29 -2.78
C ASP A 143 6.23 -2.08 -3.27
N PRO A 144 6.92 -2.20 -4.41
CA PRO A 144 7.66 -1.07 -4.94
C PRO A 144 6.76 0.06 -5.46
N SER A 145 5.52 -0.24 -5.88
CA SER A 145 4.53 0.73 -6.37
C SER A 145 5.19 1.82 -7.24
N GLN A 146 4.91 3.11 -7.04
CA GLN A 146 5.49 4.19 -7.85
C GLN A 146 7.03 4.27 -7.81
N GLN A 147 7.71 3.63 -6.87
CA GLN A 147 9.18 3.59 -6.85
C GLN A 147 9.76 2.73 -7.99
N VAL A 148 8.96 1.88 -8.65
CA VAL A 148 9.41 1.16 -9.86
C VAL A 148 9.94 2.10 -10.93
N ALA A 149 9.43 3.33 -11.01
CA ALA A 149 9.90 4.33 -11.97
C ALA A 149 11.32 4.86 -11.64
N ARG A 150 11.71 4.87 -10.36
CA ARG A 150 12.97 5.44 -9.86
C ARG A 150 14.06 4.41 -9.60
N LEU A 151 13.68 3.22 -9.10
CA LEU A 151 14.60 2.12 -8.83
C LEU A 151 15.20 1.57 -10.13
N SER A 152 16.47 1.18 -10.10
CA SER A 152 17.10 0.40 -11.16
C SER A 152 16.59 -1.05 -11.14
N GLY A 153 16.87 -1.81 -12.22
CA GLY A 153 16.54 -3.23 -12.25
C GLY A 153 17.23 -4.03 -11.15
N GLU A 154 18.49 -3.70 -10.83
CA GLU A 154 19.26 -4.34 -9.76
C GLU A 154 18.65 -4.04 -8.37
N GLU A 155 18.26 -2.80 -8.11
CA GLU A 155 17.61 -2.41 -6.86
C GLU A 155 16.24 -3.09 -6.69
N LEU A 156 15.47 -3.23 -7.79
CA LEU A 156 14.21 -3.97 -7.77
C LEU A 156 14.43 -5.44 -7.46
N LEU A 157 15.43 -6.07 -8.06
CA LEU A 157 15.79 -7.47 -7.80
C LEU A 157 16.26 -7.68 -6.35
N ALA A 158 17.08 -6.77 -5.83
CA ALA A 158 17.55 -6.83 -4.45
C ALA A 158 16.41 -6.71 -3.43
N GLY A 159 15.42 -5.84 -3.70
CA GLY A 159 14.21 -5.70 -2.88
C GLY A 159 13.30 -6.93 -2.95
N LEU A 160 13.29 -7.60 -4.10
CA LEU A 160 12.46 -8.79 -4.34
C LEU A 160 13.04 -10.06 -3.68
N GLU A 161 14.36 -10.09 -3.46
CA GLU A 161 15.04 -11.27 -2.93
C GLU A 161 14.52 -11.64 -1.53
N GLY A 162 14.01 -12.87 -1.40
CA GLY A 162 13.43 -13.38 -0.16
C GLY A 162 12.05 -12.85 0.19
N ALA A 163 11.43 -12.05 -0.68
CA ALA A 163 10.05 -11.59 -0.47
C ALA A 163 9.08 -12.79 -0.43
N PHE A 164 8.22 -12.81 0.56
CA PHE A 164 7.10 -13.76 0.65
C PHE A 164 6.05 -13.45 -0.43
N LEU A 165 5.79 -12.18 -0.67
CA LEU A 165 4.80 -11.72 -1.62
C LEU A 165 5.31 -10.48 -2.38
N LEU A 166 5.18 -10.47 -3.71
CA LEU A 166 5.30 -9.30 -4.56
C LEU A 166 3.91 -8.83 -4.97
N ILE A 167 3.64 -7.53 -4.83
CA ILE A 167 2.42 -6.92 -5.36
C ILE A 167 2.77 -5.73 -6.24
N ALA A 168 2.08 -5.62 -7.37
CA ALA A 168 2.16 -4.49 -8.29
C ALA A 168 0.83 -4.36 -9.05
N ASN A 169 0.54 -3.16 -9.56
CA ASN A 169 -0.51 -3.03 -10.57
C ASN A 169 0.06 -3.38 -11.96
N GLU A 170 -0.80 -3.48 -12.95
CA GLU A 170 -0.41 -3.86 -14.30
C GLU A 170 0.64 -2.92 -14.92
N TYR A 171 0.51 -1.62 -14.68
CA TYR A 171 1.47 -0.63 -15.17
C TYR A 171 2.84 -0.76 -14.47
N GLU A 172 2.85 -0.88 -13.16
CA GLU A 172 4.06 -1.10 -12.35
C GLU A 172 4.75 -2.41 -12.73
N PHE A 173 3.96 -3.46 -12.95
CA PHE A 173 4.44 -4.75 -13.43
C PHE A 173 5.14 -4.63 -14.79
N GLY A 174 4.56 -3.85 -15.72
CA GLY A 174 5.17 -3.58 -17.03
C GLY A 174 6.52 -2.87 -16.91
N ILE A 175 6.65 -1.88 -16.02
CA ILE A 175 7.92 -1.20 -15.75
C ILE A 175 8.93 -2.16 -15.11
N LEU A 176 8.50 -2.97 -14.14
CA LEU A 176 9.36 -3.96 -13.48
C LEU A 176 9.91 -4.95 -14.51
N HIS A 177 9.05 -5.49 -15.39
CA HIS A 177 9.46 -6.34 -16.50
C HIS A 177 10.49 -5.65 -17.40
N GLN A 178 10.23 -4.42 -17.84
CA GLN A 178 11.13 -3.64 -18.69
C GLN A 178 12.52 -3.44 -18.06
N LYS A 179 12.57 -3.15 -16.76
CA LYS A 179 13.82 -2.84 -16.05
C LYS A 179 14.63 -4.07 -15.65
N THR A 180 13.95 -5.17 -15.33
CA THR A 180 14.62 -6.40 -14.86
C THR A 180 14.81 -7.42 -15.96
N GLY A 181 14.08 -7.33 -17.06
CA GLY A 181 14.02 -8.34 -18.13
C GLY A 181 13.30 -9.62 -17.71
N LEU A 182 12.71 -9.68 -16.50
CA LEU A 182 12.03 -10.87 -16.00
C LEU A 182 10.61 -10.95 -16.55
N SER A 183 10.24 -12.13 -17.06
CA SER A 183 8.86 -12.47 -17.39
C SER A 183 8.01 -12.66 -16.12
N ARG A 184 6.69 -12.85 -16.30
CA ARG A 184 5.80 -13.22 -15.19
C ARG A 184 6.25 -14.55 -14.57
N GLU A 185 6.57 -15.52 -15.40
CA GLU A 185 7.03 -16.85 -14.98
C GLU A 185 8.33 -16.77 -14.18
N ASP A 186 9.27 -15.90 -14.59
CA ASP A 186 10.51 -15.67 -13.86
C ASP A 186 10.26 -15.05 -12.48
N LEU A 187 9.32 -14.10 -12.37
CA LEU A 187 8.92 -13.49 -11.11
C LEU A 187 8.17 -14.50 -10.23
N GLU A 188 7.26 -15.28 -10.80
CA GLU A 188 6.58 -16.37 -10.13
C GLU A 188 7.56 -17.42 -9.57
N ALA A 189 8.67 -17.67 -10.26
CA ALA A 189 9.71 -18.59 -9.77
C ALA A 189 10.51 -18.01 -8.57
N ARG A 190 10.53 -16.69 -8.39
CA ARG A 190 11.32 -16.00 -7.37
C ARG A 190 10.56 -15.74 -6.07
N VAL A 191 9.23 -15.60 -6.14
CA VAL A 191 8.41 -15.31 -4.96
C VAL A 191 7.35 -16.38 -4.74
N PRO A 192 7.07 -16.77 -3.49
CA PRO A 192 5.96 -17.66 -3.19
C PRO A 192 4.63 -17.15 -3.71
N VAL A 193 4.37 -15.85 -3.60
CA VAL A 193 3.11 -15.24 -4.01
C VAL A 193 3.37 -14.02 -4.89
N LEU A 194 2.70 -13.97 -6.06
CA LEU A 194 2.66 -12.82 -6.95
C LEU A 194 1.23 -12.30 -7.06
N VAL A 195 1.03 -11.02 -6.79
CA VAL A 195 -0.27 -10.35 -6.93
C VAL A 195 -0.17 -9.24 -7.97
N ILE A 196 -1.05 -9.28 -8.97
CA ILE A 196 -1.15 -8.23 -9.99
C ILE A 196 -2.57 -7.67 -9.94
N THR A 197 -2.71 -6.37 -9.67
CA THR A 197 -4.01 -5.69 -9.67
C THR A 197 -4.31 -5.07 -11.02
N HIS A 198 -5.55 -5.23 -11.50
CA HIS A 198 -6.03 -4.81 -12.83
C HIS A 198 -7.16 -3.78 -12.74
N GLY A 199 -7.19 -2.97 -11.66
CA GLY A 199 -8.20 -1.94 -11.45
C GLY A 199 -9.62 -2.53 -11.39
N GLU A 200 -10.52 -2.08 -12.24
CA GLU A 200 -11.92 -2.54 -12.29
C GLU A 200 -12.07 -4.01 -12.69
N GLN A 201 -11.05 -4.61 -13.27
CA GLN A 201 -11.05 -6.04 -13.60
C GLN A 201 -10.65 -6.91 -12.41
N GLY A 202 -10.29 -6.32 -11.27
CA GLY A 202 -9.93 -7.04 -10.05
C GLY A 202 -8.43 -7.34 -9.95
N SER A 203 -8.07 -8.57 -9.62
CA SER A 203 -6.67 -8.97 -9.41
C SER A 203 -6.41 -10.43 -9.73
N LEU A 204 -5.15 -10.73 -10.06
CA LEU A 204 -4.63 -12.08 -10.17
C LEU A 204 -3.69 -12.37 -9.00
N ILE A 205 -3.96 -13.43 -8.25
CA ILE A 205 -3.09 -13.92 -7.18
C ILE A 205 -2.54 -15.29 -7.61
N SER A 206 -1.23 -15.35 -7.81
CA SER A 206 -0.51 -16.56 -8.22
C SER A 206 0.33 -17.07 -7.05
N VAL A 207 0.05 -18.28 -6.59
CA VAL A 207 0.60 -18.88 -5.38
C VAL A 207 1.39 -20.13 -5.72
N ALA A 208 2.60 -20.26 -5.19
CA ALA A 208 3.38 -21.49 -5.28
C ALA A 208 2.65 -22.63 -4.56
N GLY A 209 2.55 -23.77 -5.22
CA GLY A 209 1.90 -24.97 -4.69
C GLY A 209 2.67 -26.24 -5.07
N SER A 210 2.20 -27.38 -4.61
CA SER A 210 2.73 -28.69 -4.97
C SER A 210 1.58 -29.58 -5.42
N PRO A 211 1.52 -29.98 -6.73
CA PRO A 211 2.45 -29.61 -7.81
C PRO A 211 2.09 -28.26 -8.45
N GLY A 212 3.11 -27.46 -8.78
CA GLY A 212 3.00 -26.27 -9.65
C GLY A 212 2.49 -25.02 -8.91
N ARG A 213 1.84 -24.11 -9.65
CA ARG A 213 1.25 -22.87 -9.12
C ARG A 213 -0.25 -22.88 -9.26
N VAL A 214 -0.93 -22.28 -8.28
CA VAL A 214 -2.38 -22.03 -8.31
C VAL A 214 -2.61 -20.56 -8.59
N ARG A 215 -3.48 -20.24 -9.52
CA ARG A 215 -3.85 -18.86 -9.86
C ARG A 215 -5.31 -18.65 -9.50
N HIS A 216 -5.56 -17.54 -8.78
CA HIS A 216 -6.87 -17.09 -8.36
C HIS A 216 -7.17 -15.77 -9.05
N GLU A 217 -8.20 -15.76 -9.90
CA GLU A 217 -8.75 -14.54 -10.48
C GLU A 217 -9.80 -14.01 -9.51
N VAL A 218 -9.54 -12.83 -8.95
CA VAL A 218 -10.40 -12.20 -7.95
C VAL A 218 -11.08 -11.00 -8.59
N PRO A 219 -12.41 -10.99 -8.74
CA PRO A 219 -13.12 -9.87 -9.33
C PRO A 219 -13.09 -8.64 -8.41
N ALA A 220 -13.26 -7.45 -9.01
CA ALA A 220 -13.46 -6.23 -8.25
C ALA A 220 -14.81 -6.28 -7.51
N ALA A 221 -14.85 -5.75 -6.29
CA ALA A 221 -16.09 -5.58 -5.56
C ALA A 221 -16.97 -4.51 -6.22
N ALA A 222 -18.27 -4.74 -6.23
CA ALA A 222 -19.22 -3.78 -6.79
C ALA A 222 -19.20 -2.45 -6.02
N LEU A 223 -19.19 -1.34 -6.75
CA LEU A 223 -19.39 -0.01 -6.16
C LEU A 223 -20.88 0.17 -5.83
N GLU A 224 -21.16 0.74 -4.67
CA GLU A 224 -22.51 1.12 -4.26
C GLU A 224 -22.74 2.62 -4.35
N ARG A 225 -21.65 3.37 -4.43
CA ARG A 225 -21.63 4.83 -4.61
C ARG A 225 -20.73 5.15 -5.80
N PRO A 226 -20.88 6.32 -6.43
CA PRO A 226 -19.96 6.75 -7.48
C PRO A 226 -18.51 6.77 -6.98
N ALA A 227 -17.58 6.43 -7.87
CA ALA A 227 -16.17 6.63 -7.62
C ALA A 227 -15.87 8.11 -7.41
N ILE A 228 -15.16 8.44 -6.32
CA ILE A 228 -14.86 9.82 -5.93
C ILE A 228 -13.35 10.10 -6.13
N ASP A 229 -12.48 9.28 -5.57
CA ASP A 229 -11.04 9.53 -5.59
C ASP A 229 -10.27 8.20 -5.67
N PRO A 230 -9.46 7.98 -6.74
CA PRO A 230 -8.68 6.75 -6.88
C PRO A 230 -7.43 6.71 -5.99
N THR A 231 -7.12 7.80 -5.27
CA THR A 231 -5.94 7.88 -4.42
C THR A 231 -6.04 6.90 -3.25
N GLY A 232 -5.03 6.03 -3.09
CA GLY A 232 -4.96 5.08 -1.99
C GLY A 232 -5.78 3.80 -2.16
N VAL A 233 -6.50 3.63 -3.29
CA VAL A 233 -7.27 2.40 -3.58
C VAL A 233 -6.36 1.16 -3.55
N GLY A 234 -5.16 1.26 -4.10
CA GLY A 234 -4.16 0.20 -4.04
C GLY A 234 -3.68 -0.09 -2.61
N ASP A 235 -3.51 0.95 -1.78
CA ASP A 235 -3.11 0.79 -0.37
C ASP A 235 -4.23 0.11 0.42
N ALA A 236 -5.50 0.47 0.18
CA ALA A 236 -6.66 -0.17 0.79
C ALA A 236 -6.78 -1.65 0.37
N TYR A 237 -6.54 -1.97 -0.92
CA TYR A 237 -6.47 -3.36 -1.38
C TYR A 237 -5.41 -4.14 -0.62
N ARG A 238 -4.19 -3.59 -0.46
CA ARG A 238 -3.10 -4.22 0.28
C ARG A 238 -3.46 -4.46 1.75
N ALA A 239 -4.12 -3.50 2.39
CA ALA A 239 -4.59 -3.64 3.77
C ALA A 239 -5.56 -4.81 3.91
N GLY A 240 -6.58 -4.90 3.04
CA GLY A 240 -7.54 -5.99 3.05
C GLY A 240 -6.91 -7.35 2.74
N LEU A 241 -6.03 -7.42 1.73
CA LEU A 241 -5.28 -8.63 1.39
C LEU A 241 -4.45 -9.13 2.57
N VAL A 242 -3.68 -8.24 3.20
CA VAL A 242 -2.84 -8.57 4.37
C VAL A 242 -3.69 -9.04 5.53
N ARG A 243 -4.83 -8.39 5.79
CA ARG A 243 -5.77 -8.85 6.83
C ARG A 243 -6.30 -10.25 6.54
N GLY A 244 -6.68 -10.52 5.28
CA GLY A 244 -7.09 -11.86 4.85
C GLY A 244 -6.02 -12.91 5.09
N ILE A 245 -4.77 -12.61 4.74
CA ILE A 245 -3.60 -13.49 5.00
C ILE A 245 -3.46 -13.74 6.51
N ARG A 246 -3.57 -12.70 7.34
CA ARG A 246 -3.40 -12.78 8.80
C ARG A 246 -4.45 -13.64 9.50
N ILE A 247 -5.69 -13.64 9.02
CA ILE A 247 -6.73 -14.52 9.56
C ILE A 247 -6.69 -15.94 8.98
N GLY A 248 -5.72 -16.24 8.10
CA GLY A 248 -5.59 -17.55 7.46
C GLY A 248 -6.65 -17.82 6.39
N ALA A 249 -7.17 -16.78 5.75
CA ALA A 249 -8.16 -16.92 4.68
C ALA A 249 -7.55 -17.59 3.44
N PRO A 250 -8.35 -18.36 2.67
CA PRO A 250 -7.96 -18.76 1.32
C PRO A 250 -7.58 -17.55 0.46
N TRP A 251 -6.64 -17.69 -0.45
CA TRP A 251 -6.12 -16.59 -1.25
C TRP A 251 -7.19 -15.81 -2.01
N GLU A 252 -8.18 -16.51 -2.52
CA GLU A 252 -9.32 -15.91 -3.19
C GLU A 252 -10.12 -15.01 -2.24
N VAL A 253 -10.38 -15.49 -1.02
CA VAL A 253 -11.09 -14.74 0.03
C VAL A 253 -10.26 -13.54 0.48
N ALA A 254 -8.94 -13.71 0.69
CA ALA A 254 -8.03 -12.61 1.03
C ALA A 254 -8.04 -11.51 -0.05
N GLY A 255 -8.03 -11.88 -1.33
CA GLY A 255 -8.16 -10.94 -2.44
C GLY A 255 -9.52 -10.24 -2.48
N ARG A 256 -10.63 -10.94 -2.19
CA ARG A 256 -11.99 -10.37 -2.10
C ARG A 256 -12.09 -9.35 -0.95
N ILE A 257 -11.48 -9.63 0.21
CA ILE A 257 -11.38 -8.67 1.32
C ILE A 257 -10.63 -7.41 0.85
N GLY A 258 -9.50 -7.57 0.14
CA GLY A 258 -8.77 -6.47 -0.48
C GLY A 258 -9.64 -5.66 -1.45
N SER A 259 -10.43 -6.34 -2.27
CA SER A 259 -11.32 -5.73 -3.26
C SER A 259 -12.44 -4.90 -2.62
N VAL A 260 -13.04 -5.38 -1.51
CA VAL A 260 -14.04 -4.61 -0.74
C VAL A 260 -13.41 -3.36 -0.10
N ALA A 261 -12.24 -3.50 0.51
CA ALA A 261 -11.52 -2.36 1.09
C ALA A 261 -11.18 -1.30 0.02
N ALA A 262 -10.76 -1.74 -1.17
CA ALA A 262 -10.49 -0.88 -2.31
C ALA A 262 -11.75 -0.13 -2.80
N ALA A 263 -12.90 -0.81 -2.88
CA ALA A 263 -14.18 -0.21 -3.28
C ALA A 263 -14.62 0.89 -2.28
N LEU A 264 -14.53 0.62 -0.98
CA LEU A 264 -14.86 1.60 0.08
C LEU A 264 -13.92 2.82 0.03
N CYS A 265 -12.64 2.63 -0.28
CA CYS A 265 -11.68 3.71 -0.47
C CYS A 265 -12.04 4.54 -1.71
N LEU A 266 -12.32 3.92 -2.84
CA LEU A 266 -12.65 4.59 -4.11
C LEU A 266 -13.91 5.45 -4.02
N GLU A 267 -14.87 5.07 -3.17
CA GLU A 267 -16.11 5.81 -2.89
C GLU A 267 -15.91 6.95 -1.87
N SER A 268 -14.69 7.19 -1.41
CA SER A 268 -14.34 8.18 -0.41
C SER A 268 -13.39 9.23 -0.97
N LEU A 269 -13.32 10.40 -0.33
CA LEU A 269 -12.33 11.40 -0.66
C LEU A 269 -11.02 11.13 0.07
N GLY A 270 -9.91 11.01 -0.67
CA GLY A 270 -8.58 10.74 -0.14
C GLY A 270 -8.35 9.27 0.23
N PRO A 271 -7.09 8.92 0.55
CA PRO A 271 -6.66 7.53 0.73
C PRO A 271 -7.05 6.90 2.07
N GLN A 272 -7.60 7.69 2.99
CA GLN A 272 -8.02 7.23 4.31
C GLN A 272 -9.52 7.48 4.47
N PRO A 273 -10.38 6.51 4.05
CA PRO A 273 -11.82 6.65 4.12
C PRO A 273 -12.30 6.85 5.57
N ALA A 274 -13.51 7.38 5.71
CA ALA A 274 -14.17 7.43 7.01
C ALA A 274 -14.29 6.01 7.59
N ARG A 275 -14.27 5.92 8.93
CA ARG A 275 -14.46 4.64 9.60
C ARG A 275 -15.80 4.04 9.22
N TYR A 276 -15.80 2.81 8.77
CA TYR A 276 -16.98 1.99 8.54
C TYR A 276 -17.16 0.98 9.67
N ALA A 277 -18.40 0.56 9.90
CA ALA A 277 -18.70 -0.51 10.86
C ALA A 277 -18.35 -1.88 10.27
N ALA A 278 -18.07 -2.86 11.15
CA ALA A 278 -17.81 -4.24 10.74
C ALA A 278 -18.98 -4.79 9.91
N GLU A 279 -20.19 -4.53 10.35
CA GLU A 279 -21.43 -4.97 9.68
C GLU A 279 -21.56 -4.37 8.27
N GLU A 280 -21.13 -3.10 8.07
CA GLU A 280 -21.14 -2.46 6.75
C GLU A 280 -20.15 -3.16 5.81
N PHE A 281 -18.95 -3.47 6.27
CA PHE A 281 -17.95 -4.18 5.49
C PHE A 281 -18.42 -5.59 5.11
N LEU A 282 -18.91 -6.35 6.08
CA LEU A 282 -19.42 -7.72 5.87
C LEU A 282 -20.62 -7.76 4.93
N ALA A 283 -21.55 -6.82 5.09
CA ALA A 283 -22.68 -6.70 4.18
C ALA A 283 -22.25 -6.34 2.75
N ARG A 284 -21.21 -5.49 2.59
CA ARG A 284 -20.64 -5.17 1.29
C ARG A 284 -19.95 -6.39 0.65
N TYR A 285 -19.24 -7.16 1.45
CA TYR A 285 -18.64 -8.41 0.99
C TYR A 285 -19.71 -9.39 0.48
N ALA A 286 -20.74 -9.64 1.28
CA ALA A 286 -21.83 -10.56 0.93
C ALA A 286 -22.61 -10.14 -0.32
N ARG A 287 -22.71 -8.83 -0.60
CA ARG A 287 -23.35 -8.33 -1.85
C ARG A 287 -22.46 -8.47 -3.09
N SER A 288 -21.16 -8.50 -2.91
CA SER A 288 -20.19 -8.60 -4.02
C SER A 288 -19.78 -10.05 -4.31
N PHE A 289 -19.81 -10.91 -3.29
CA PHE A 289 -19.27 -12.26 -3.31
C PHE A 289 -20.18 -13.23 -2.54
N GLU A 290 -19.85 -14.51 -2.57
CA GLU A 290 -20.52 -15.51 -1.72
C GLU A 290 -20.15 -15.32 -0.24
N ASP A 291 -21.08 -15.67 0.65
CA ASP A 291 -20.84 -15.64 2.09
C ASP A 291 -19.68 -16.56 2.49
N GLU A 292 -18.83 -16.05 3.39
CA GLU A 292 -17.66 -16.76 3.89
C GLU A 292 -17.65 -16.70 5.42
N PRO A 293 -17.89 -17.82 6.12
CA PRO A 293 -17.96 -17.85 7.59
C PRO A 293 -16.69 -17.36 8.29
N LEU A 294 -15.55 -17.48 7.63
CA LEU A 294 -14.26 -17.00 8.17
C LEU A 294 -14.23 -15.50 8.40
N LEU A 295 -15.09 -14.74 7.72
CA LEU A 295 -15.15 -13.28 7.86
C LEU A 295 -15.61 -12.82 9.25
N GLU A 296 -16.26 -13.66 10.05
CA GLU A 296 -16.55 -13.37 11.46
C GLU A 296 -15.26 -13.07 12.24
N ARG A 297 -14.12 -13.65 11.82
CA ARG A 297 -12.81 -13.42 12.41
C ARG A 297 -12.15 -12.12 11.94
N LEU A 298 -12.69 -11.46 10.92
CA LEU A 298 -12.05 -10.29 10.31
C LEU A 298 -11.89 -9.13 11.30
N PHE A 299 -12.86 -8.96 12.20
CA PHE A 299 -12.87 -7.87 13.17
C PHE A 299 -12.65 -8.36 14.62
N SER A 300 -12.36 -9.67 14.84
CA SER A 300 -12.09 -10.21 16.17
C SER A 300 -10.63 -9.97 16.58
N GLU A 301 -10.41 -9.65 17.87
CA GLU A 301 -9.06 -9.47 18.44
C GLU A 301 -8.28 -10.80 18.52
N ASP A 302 -8.95 -11.94 18.58
CA ASP A 302 -8.34 -13.27 18.70
C ASP A 302 -7.63 -13.75 17.41
N ALA A 303 -7.85 -13.08 16.29
CA ALA A 303 -7.19 -13.43 15.02
C ALA A 303 -5.70 -13.02 14.95
N ALA A 304 -5.21 -12.29 15.95
CA ALA A 304 -3.83 -11.81 15.99
C ALA A 304 -2.84 -12.81 16.64
N ALA A 305 -3.33 -13.92 17.21
CA ALA A 305 -2.55 -14.85 18.03
C ALA A 305 -2.26 -16.23 17.37
N GLY A 306 -2.38 -16.33 16.05
CA GLY A 306 -2.15 -17.58 15.32
C GLY A 306 -0.93 -17.53 14.41
#